data_bc0c5690f1221dc5d85bec09369879ca
#
_entry.id   bc0c5690f1221dc5d85bec09369879ca
#
_cell.length_a   1.000
_cell.length_b   1.000
_cell.length_c   1.000
_cell.angle_alpha   90.00
_cell.angle_beta   90.00
_cell.angle_gamma   90.00
#
_symmetry.space_group_name_H-M   'P 1'
#
loop_
_entity.id
_entity.type
_entity.pdbx_description
1 polymer ?
#
loop_
_entity_poly.entity_id
_entity_poly.type
_entity_poly.pdbx_seq_one_letter_code
_entity_poly.pdbx_strand_id
1 'polypeptide(L)'
;DIIGIAAMNTDAEADRGKAIAMINAELQMDDTLFVRQGNTLFIIHKAAPGVGWFRALNADTAPNYLENSVEFMRACYKMGFDTMASTFTDPAILQIFRYISKNPPNPEMGYNVRKADNGQFIGSIKTGPARGGR
;
A
#
# COMPACT_ATOMS: atom_id res chain seq x y z
N ASP A 1 -10.57 -12.98 6.18
CA ASP A 1 -10.20 -12.55 7.53
C ASP A 1 -8.91 -11.73 7.50
N ILE A 2 -8.99 -10.48 7.96
CA ILE A 2 -7.89 -9.51 7.93
C ILE A 2 -6.69 -10.03 8.73
N ILE A 3 -6.92 -10.55 9.93
CA ILE A 3 -5.84 -11.06 10.79
C ILE A 3 -5.22 -12.31 10.18
N GLY A 4 -6.02 -13.17 9.58
CA GLY A 4 -5.53 -14.35 8.89
C GLY A 4 -4.63 -14.01 7.71
N ILE A 5 -5.00 -13.01 6.92
CA ILE A 5 -4.19 -12.55 5.79
C ILE A 5 -2.85 -11.99 6.29
N ALA A 6 -2.89 -11.18 7.35
CA ALA A 6 -1.67 -10.65 7.95
C ALA A 6 -0.74 -11.76 8.43
N ALA A 7 -1.29 -12.78 9.08
CA ALA A 7 -0.51 -13.92 9.57
C ALA A 7 0.13 -14.73 8.43
N MET A 8 -0.54 -14.85 7.29
CA MET A 8 -0.05 -15.60 6.13
C MET A 8 1.19 -14.99 5.49
N ASN A 9 1.45 -13.70 5.73
CA ASN A 9 2.61 -13.00 5.18
C ASN A 9 3.85 -13.12 6.08
N THR A 10 3.76 -13.87 7.17
CA THR A 10 4.85 -14.00 8.14
C THR A 10 5.44 -15.40 8.06
N ASP A 11 6.74 -15.50 7.78
CA ASP A 11 7.42 -16.77 7.57
C ASP A 11 7.67 -17.53 8.87
N ALA A 12 8.01 -16.84 9.95
CA ALA A 12 8.30 -17.43 11.23
C ALA A 12 7.13 -17.24 12.20
N GLU A 13 6.88 -18.25 13.05
CA GLU A 13 5.76 -18.22 13.98
C GLU A 13 5.86 -17.07 14.98
N ALA A 14 7.08 -16.76 15.46
CA ALA A 14 7.29 -15.64 16.37
C ALA A 14 6.96 -14.30 15.70
N ASP A 15 7.30 -14.17 14.41
CA ASP A 15 6.99 -12.96 13.64
C ASP A 15 5.50 -12.87 13.31
N ARG A 16 4.84 -14.04 13.16
CA ARG A 16 3.40 -14.09 12.94
C ARG A 16 2.64 -13.52 14.14
N GLY A 17 3.03 -13.88 15.36
CA GLY A 17 2.45 -13.31 16.57
C GLY A 17 2.62 -11.82 16.66
N LYS A 18 3.82 -11.31 16.30
CA LYS A 18 4.09 -9.88 16.21
C LYS A 18 3.21 -9.19 15.18
N ALA A 19 3.06 -9.78 13.99
CA ALA A 19 2.25 -9.22 12.93
C ALA A 19 0.78 -9.09 13.37
N ILE A 20 0.24 -10.10 14.00
CA ILE A 20 -1.13 -10.09 14.52
C ILE A 20 -1.29 -9.00 15.60
N ALA A 21 -0.32 -8.89 16.51
CA ALA A 21 -0.36 -7.86 17.56
C ALA A 21 -0.32 -6.46 16.95
N MET A 22 0.49 -6.24 15.93
CA MET A 22 0.57 -4.94 15.24
C MET A 22 -0.75 -4.59 14.55
N ILE A 23 -1.38 -5.56 13.86
CA ILE A 23 -2.67 -5.33 13.20
C ILE A 23 -3.75 -5.00 14.24
N ASN A 24 -3.78 -5.72 15.37
CA ASN A 24 -4.72 -5.43 16.43
C ASN A 24 -4.53 -4.03 17.00
N ALA A 25 -3.28 -3.59 17.17
CA ALA A 25 -2.98 -2.23 17.61
C ALA A 25 -3.46 -1.20 16.58
N GLU A 26 -3.21 -1.44 15.30
CA GLU A 26 -3.62 -0.54 14.22
C GLU A 26 -5.14 -0.42 14.10
N LEU A 27 -5.89 -1.49 14.39
CA LEU A 27 -7.35 -1.45 14.40
C LEU A 27 -7.91 -0.45 15.43
N GLN A 28 -7.12 -0.06 16.40
CA GLN A 28 -7.52 0.91 17.44
C GLN A 28 -7.19 2.36 17.05
N MET A 29 -6.50 2.58 15.94
CA MET A 29 -6.06 3.91 15.51
C MET A 29 -7.10 4.58 14.63
N ASP A 30 -7.50 5.80 14.97
CA ASP A 30 -8.54 6.55 14.24
C ASP A 30 -8.12 6.95 12.83
N ASP A 31 -6.82 7.13 12.59
CA ASP A 31 -6.28 7.57 11.30
C ASP A 31 -5.89 6.41 10.37
N THR A 32 -6.24 5.19 10.74
CA THR A 32 -5.88 3.99 10.00
C THR A 32 -7.09 3.41 9.26
N LEU A 33 -6.89 3.07 8.00
CA LEU A 33 -7.90 2.43 7.16
C LEU A 33 -7.37 1.10 6.64
N PHE A 34 -8.27 0.14 6.50
CA PHE A 34 -7.95 -1.19 5.98
C PHE A 34 -8.71 -1.41 4.69
N VAL A 35 -8.00 -1.77 3.63
CA VAL A 35 -8.60 -2.06 2.32
C VAL A 35 -8.17 -3.44 1.89
N ARG A 36 -9.13 -4.31 1.62
CA ARG A 36 -8.85 -5.64 1.08
C ARG A 36 -9.12 -5.66 -0.42
N GLN A 37 -8.14 -6.15 -1.18
CA GLN A 37 -8.29 -6.44 -2.61
C GLN A 37 -7.82 -7.88 -2.83
N GLY A 38 -8.74 -8.76 -3.22
CA GLY A 38 -8.42 -10.17 -3.32
C GLY A 38 -7.95 -10.71 -1.97
N ASN A 39 -6.77 -11.34 -1.94
CA ASN A 39 -6.12 -11.80 -0.72
C ASN A 39 -4.92 -10.91 -0.33
N THR A 40 -5.00 -9.65 -0.65
CA THR A 40 -4.04 -8.64 -0.23
C THR A 40 -4.73 -7.66 0.70
N LEU A 41 -4.14 -7.42 1.85
CA LEU A 41 -4.59 -6.42 2.80
C LEU A 41 -3.69 -5.20 2.69
N PHE A 42 -4.28 -4.05 2.40
CA PHE A 42 -3.58 -2.77 2.40
C PHE A 42 -3.98 -1.99 3.65
N ILE A 43 -3.00 -1.42 4.31
CA ILE A 43 -3.18 -0.64 5.53
C ILE A 43 -2.73 0.78 5.22
N ILE A 44 -3.63 1.74 5.42
CA ILE A 44 -3.37 3.15 5.12
C ILE A 44 -3.36 3.94 6.41
N HIS A 45 -2.32 4.75 6.59
CA HIS A 45 -2.27 5.77 7.64
C HIS A 45 -2.44 7.14 6.98
N LYS A 46 -3.40 7.91 7.43
CA LYS A 46 -3.63 9.26 6.91
C LYS A 46 -2.52 10.18 7.40
N ALA A 47 -1.73 10.71 6.46
CA ALA A 47 -0.60 11.56 6.81
C ALA A 47 -0.94 13.05 6.76
N ALA A 48 -1.79 13.43 5.80
CA ALA A 48 -2.24 14.80 5.56
C ALA A 48 -3.49 14.74 4.68
N PRO A 49 -4.21 15.83 4.47
CA PRO A 49 -5.33 15.84 3.53
C PRO A 49 -4.88 15.36 2.14
N GLY A 50 -5.53 14.31 1.65
CA GLY A 50 -5.22 13.72 0.35
C GLY A 50 -3.96 12.86 0.30
N VAL A 51 -3.25 12.69 1.41
CA VAL A 51 -1.98 11.94 1.46
C VAL A 51 -2.10 10.78 2.43
N GLY A 52 -1.78 9.58 1.96
CA GLY A 52 -1.74 8.39 2.80
C GLY A 52 -0.41 7.66 2.72
N TRP A 53 0.01 7.08 3.82
CA TRP A 53 1.10 6.11 3.86
C TRP A 53 0.49 4.73 3.93
N PHE A 54 1.03 3.81 3.16
CA PHE A 54 0.46 2.47 3.10
C PHE A 54 1.52 1.38 3.19
N ARG A 55 1.07 0.21 3.59
CA ARG A 55 1.81 -1.04 3.45
C ARG A 55 0.85 -2.13 3.04
N ALA A 56 1.39 -3.19 2.46
CA ALA A 56 0.60 -4.31 1.98
C ALA A 56 1.05 -5.60 2.64
N LEU A 57 0.08 -6.44 2.96
CA LEU A 57 0.28 -7.80 3.44
C LEU A 57 -0.38 -8.72 2.41
N ASN A 58 0.45 -9.40 1.64
CA ASN A 58 -0.02 -10.16 0.48
C ASN A 58 -0.05 -11.66 0.75
N ALA A 59 -1.20 -12.29 0.49
CA ALA A 59 -1.37 -13.73 0.50
C ALA A 59 -1.80 -14.27 -0.87
N ASP A 60 -1.72 -13.44 -1.91
CA ASP A 60 -2.06 -13.81 -3.27
C ASP A 60 -0.82 -14.21 -4.08
N THR A 61 -1.05 -14.78 -5.26
CA THR A 61 0.02 -15.03 -6.23
C THR A 61 0.58 -13.70 -6.73
N ALA A 62 1.80 -13.72 -7.28
CA ALA A 62 2.42 -12.49 -7.77
C ALA A 62 1.58 -11.77 -8.83
N PRO A 63 1.02 -12.44 -9.87
CA PRO A 63 0.15 -11.75 -10.82
C PRO A 63 -1.07 -11.11 -10.17
N ASN A 64 -1.71 -11.80 -9.24
CA ASN A 64 -2.88 -11.26 -8.55
C ASN A 64 -2.51 -10.09 -7.64
N TYR A 65 -1.34 -10.13 -7.00
CA TYR A 65 -0.86 -9.05 -6.18
C TYR A 65 -0.68 -7.77 -7.01
N LEU A 66 -0.13 -7.88 -8.22
CA LEU A 66 0.02 -6.73 -9.11
C LEU A 66 -1.34 -6.13 -9.47
N GLU A 67 -2.31 -6.96 -9.84
CA GLU A 67 -3.66 -6.50 -10.13
C GLU A 67 -4.35 -5.88 -8.92
N ASN A 68 -4.19 -6.51 -7.74
CA ASN A 68 -4.74 -6.00 -6.50
C ASN A 68 -4.16 -4.62 -6.18
N SER A 69 -2.87 -4.40 -6.49
CA SER A 69 -2.21 -3.11 -6.25
C SER A 69 -2.77 -2.01 -7.15
N VAL A 70 -3.07 -2.32 -8.42
CA VAL A 70 -3.71 -1.37 -9.34
C VAL A 70 -5.10 -0.99 -8.83
N GLU A 71 -5.89 -1.98 -8.44
CA GLU A 71 -7.24 -1.74 -7.92
C GLU A 71 -7.21 -0.96 -6.61
N PHE A 72 -6.20 -1.20 -5.76
CA PHE A 72 -6.00 -0.44 -4.54
C PHE A 72 -5.77 1.04 -4.84
N MET A 73 -4.92 1.35 -5.83
CA MET A 73 -4.67 2.75 -6.19
C MET A 73 -5.92 3.44 -6.71
N ARG A 74 -6.73 2.73 -7.48
CA ARG A 74 -8.03 3.24 -7.94
C ARG A 74 -8.95 3.54 -6.76
N ALA A 75 -9.01 2.63 -5.79
CA ALA A 75 -9.82 2.82 -4.58
C ALA A 75 -9.31 4.00 -3.74
N CYS A 76 -7.99 4.16 -3.61
CA CYS A 76 -7.40 5.28 -2.88
C CYS A 76 -7.83 6.63 -3.47
N TYR A 77 -7.79 6.74 -4.79
CA TYR A 77 -8.22 7.99 -5.44
C TYR A 77 -9.70 8.28 -5.16
N LYS A 78 -10.55 7.26 -5.23
CA LYS A 78 -11.99 7.39 -4.92
C LYS A 78 -12.24 7.79 -3.47
N MET A 79 -11.40 7.35 -2.55
CA MET A 79 -11.51 7.69 -1.12
C MET A 79 -10.95 9.09 -0.80
N GLY A 80 -10.38 9.78 -1.76
CA GLY A 80 -9.86 11.12 -1.57
C GLY A 80 -8.35 11.21 -1.42
N PHE A 81 -7.62 10.11 -1.57
CA PHE A 81 -6.16 10.12 -1.54
C PHE A 81 -5.63 10.30 -2.96
N ASP A 82 -5.10 11.47 -3.27
CA ASP A 82 -4.45 11.72 -4.55
C ASP A 82 -2.95 11.43 -4.54
N THR A 83 -2.37 11.21 -3.36
CA THR A 83 -0.98 10.83 -3.18
C THR A 83 -0.88 9.70 -2.16
N MET A 84 -0.21 8.62 -2.54
CA MET A 84 0.06 7.50 -1.66
C MET A 84 1.57 7.28 -1.59
N ALA A 85 2.08 7.03 -0.40
CA ALA A 85 3.51 6.82 -0.20
C ALA A 85 3.76 5.53 0.59
N SER A 86 4.94 4.95 0.39
CA SER A 86 5.36 3.75 1.10
C SER A 86 6.87 3.73 1.23
N THR A 87 7.37 3.10 2.29
CA THR A 87 8.78 2.78 2.42
C THR A 87 8.97 1.27 2.34
N PHE A 88 10.05 0.84 1.74
CA PHE A 88 10.35 -0.58 1.59
C PHE A 88 11.84 -0.79 1.45
N THR A 89 12.31 -2.00 1.73
CA THR A 89 13.72 -2.36 1.61
C THR A 89 13.98 -3.34 0.47
N ASP A 90 12.97 -4.11 0.08
CA ASP A 90 13.10 -5.10 -0.98
C ASP A 90 12.99 -4.45 -2.37
N PRO A 91 14.06 -4.49 -3.20
CA PRO A 91 14.01 -3.93 -4.55
C PRO A 91 12.92 -4.55 -5.43
N ALA A 92 12.45 -5.75 -5.13
CA ALA A 92 11.38 -6.40 -5.89
C ALA A 92 10.09 -5.59 -5.87
N ILE A 93 9.86 -4.80 -4.82
CA ILE A 93 8.69 -3.92 -4.71
C ILE A 93 8.67 -2.87 -5.83
N LEU A 94 9.84 -2.50 -6.37
CA LEU A 94 9.92 -1.58 -7.52
C LEU A 94 9.10 -2.08 -8.72
N GLN A 95 8.96 -3.39 -8.87
CA GLN A 95 8.17 -3.95 -9.96
C GLN A 95 6.70 -3.62 -9.85
N ILE A 96 6.19 -3.48 -8.61
CA ILE A 96 4.81 -3.08 -8.36
C ILE A 96 4.58 -1.66 -8.88
N PHE A 97 5.50 -0.74 -8.55
CA PHE A 97 5.43 0.64 -9.03
C PHE A 97 5.48 0.71 -10.56
N ARG A 98 6.37 -0.07 -11.18
CA ARG A 98 6.48 -0.14 -12.64
C ARG A 98 5.21 -0.70 -13.28
N TYR A 99 4.62 -1.72 -12.68
CA TYR A 99 3.38 -2.31 -13.19
C TYR A 99 2.24 -1.31 -13.14
N ILE A 100 2.10 -0.60 -12.01
CA ILE A 100 1.07 0.43 -11.86
C ILE A 100 1.25 1.53 -12.90
N SER A 101 2.49 1.95 -13.17
CA SER A 101 2.75 3.00 -14.14
C SER A 101 2.45 2.58 -15.58
N LYS A 102 2.58 1.29 -15.90
CA LYS A 102 2.22 0.75 -17.22
C LYS A 102 0.73 0.48 -17.38
N ASN A 103 0.02 0.33 -16.26
CA ASN A 103 -1.40 0.00 -16.21
C ASN A 103 -2.13 1.00 -15.32
N PRO A 104 -2.03 2.32 -15.62
CA PRO A 104 -2.56 3.33 -14.71
C PRO A 104 -4.08 3.23 -14.59
N PRO A 105 -4.62 3.08 -13.38
CA PRO A 105 -6.08 3.01 -13.19
C PRO A 105 -6.77 4.34 -13.41
N ASN A 106 -6.04 5.45 -13.31
CA ASN A 106 -6.57 6.79 -13.48
C ASN A 106 -5.64 7.63 -14.36
N PRO A 107 -6.19 8.65 -15.09
CA PRO A 107 -5.35 9.56 -15.86
C PRO A 107 -4.36 10.32 -14.98
N GLU A 108 -3.25 10.74 -15.57
CA GLU A 108 -2.19 11.52 -14.91
C GLU A 108 -1.54 10.83 -13.71
N MET A 109 -1.74 9.54 -13.59
CA MET A 109 -1.08 8.75 -12.57
C MET A 109 0.42 8.66 -12.84
N GLY A 110 1.22 8.74 -11.80
CA GLY A 110 2.67 8.64 -11.91
C GLY A 110 3.28 8.18 -10.60
N TYR A 111 4.56 7.84 -10.64
CA TYR A 111 5.28 7.45 -9.44
C TYR A 111 6.67 8.04 -9.39
N ASN A 112 7.20 8.14 -8.18
CA ASN A 112 8.57 8.56 -7.91
C ASN A 112 9.12 7.64 -6.83
N VAL A 113 10.34 7.12 -7.03
CA VAL A 113 11.02 6.28 -6.04
C VAL A 113 12.43 6.82 -5.86
N ARG A 114 12.83 7.01 -4.62
CA ARG A 114 14.20 7.39 -4.28
C ARG A 114 14.74 6.47 -3.18
N LYS A 115 16.06 6.34 -3.13
CA LYS A 115 16.73 5.55 -2.10
C LYS A 115 17.26 6.51 -1.03
N ALA A 116 16.90 6.25 0.22
CA ALA A 116 17.40 7.00 1.36
C ALA A 116 18.78 6.49 1.79
N ASP A 117 19.49 7.28 2.60
CA ASP A 117 20.86 6.96 3.04
C ASP A 117 20.94 5.66 3.85
N ASN A 118 19.87 5.30 4.54
CA ASN A 118 19.79 4.06 5.32
C ASN A 118 19.50 2.81 4.49
N GLY A 119 19.45 2.93 3.16
CA GLY A 119 19.16 1.82 2.26
C GLY A 119 17.68 1.56 2.00
N GLN A 120 16.80 2.27 2.68
CA GLN A 120 15.36 2.17 2.40
C GLN A 120 15.01 2.91 1.10
N PHE A 121 14.00 2.40 0.41
CA PHE A 121 13.37 3.10 -0.69
C PHE A 121 12.16 3.85 -0.17
N ILE A 122 11.93 5.05 -0.70
CA ILE A 122 10.73 5.82 -0.44
C ILE A 122 10.02 6.00 -1.78
N GLY A 123 8.85 5.38 -1.90
CA GLY A 123 8.03 5.47 -3.10
C GLY A 123 6.80 6.32 -2.86
N SER A 124 6.47 7.15 -3.84
CA SER A 124 5.21 7.89 -3.84
C SER A 124 4.50 7.71 -5.16
N ILE A 125 3.18 7.66 -5.11
CA ILE A 125 2.33 7.47 -6.27
C ILE A 125 1.29 8.58 -6.28
N LYS A 126 1.21 9.29 -7.41
CA LYS A 126 0.08 10.16 -7.69
C LYS A 126 -1.03 9.28 -8.25
N THR A 127 -2.12 9.14 -7.53
CA THR A 127 -3.16 8.15 -7.84
C THR A 127 -4.10 8.57 -8.96
N GLY A 128 -4.09 9.83 -9.34
CA GLY A 128 -4.93 10.38 -10.39
C GLY A 128 -4.71 11.88 -10.54
N PRO A 129 -5.55 12.56 -11.34
CA PRO A 129 -5.44 14.01 -11.51
C PRO A 129 -5.56 14.74 -10.17
N ALA A 130 -4.80 15.84 -10.01
CA ALA A 130 -4.92 16.68 -8.83
C ALA A 130 -6.36 17.18 -8.70
N ARG A 131 -6.89 17.16 -7.47
CA ARG A 131 -8.25 17.65 -7.23
C ARG A 131 -8.24 19.17 -7.20
N GLY A 132 -9.02 19.76 -8.08
CA GLY A 132 -9.10 21.20 -8.17
C GLY A 132 -9.63 21.85 -6.89
N GLY A 133 -9.24 23.10 -6.63
CA GLY A 133 -9.73 23.84 -5.48
C GLY A 133 -9.09 23.52 -4.16
N ARG A 134 -8.02 22.77 -4.17
CA ARG A 134 -7.29 22.41 -2.95
C ARG A 134 -5.91 22.99 -2.91
#